data_76f898f6691829b5a3f20c6f411aa18d
#
_entry.id   76f898f6691829b5a3f20c6f411aa18d
#
_cell.length_a   1.000
_cell.length_b   1.000
_cell.length_c   1.000
_cell.angle_alpha   90.00
_cell.angle_beta   90.00
_cell.angle_gamma   90.00
#
_symmetry.space_group_name_H-M   'P 1'
#
loop_
_entity.id
_entity.type
_entity.pdbx_description
1 polymer ?
#
loop_
_entity_poly.entity_id
_entity_poly.type
_entity_poly.pdbx_seq_one_letter_code
_entity_poly.pdbx_strand_id
1 'polypeptide(L)'
;MADNKGREGTLVFLVSHRHTVRRVSTKCRIFADEWDERNNCMLLMSPVSAGRNKTLTAIHHKVCDIRQRLNGIISKYDSAGLPYNTADIIYSYHHLPASAHNSVSGFIQRLISSLRQQGRLRTADSYRQLLNSIMTYRNGSDLYFGMINATFAESYESWLRSRRLCRNTTSFYMRILRSVYNKAVAEGIAPKGEPFTTVYTGVDKTSHRAVSLAAIRRVKALNLSGDKSLAFARDIFLFSFYMRGMSFVDIAYLRKKDLCNSYVVYSRKKTGQQLTVRWERPMQAIVDAYGPTPTQYLLPIITREDGTERTQYLNAMLRVNRNLKKVGALAGISTPLTMYVARHSWATAAKERDISVGVISEAMGHDSENTTQIYLASIQTGKIDEANRDILSGL
;
A
#
# COMPACT_ATOMS: atom_id res chain seq x y z
N MET A 1 8.14 50.24 -16.73
CA MET A 1 7.42 49.53 -15.67
C MET A 1 7.67 50.25 -14.35
N ALA A 2 6.61 50.69 -13.65
CA ALA A 2 6.79 51.41 -12.40
C ALA A 2 7.35 50.49 -11.32
N ASP A 3 8.34 51.00 -10.63
CA ASP A 3 9.11 50.34 -9.55
C ASP A 3 8.16 50.03 -8.37
N ASN A 4 7.58 48.83 -8.37
CA ASN A 4 6.65 48.39 -7.35
C ASN A 4 7.34 47.38 -6.41
N LYS A 5 8.51 47.74 -5.88
CA LYS A 5 9.20 47.01 -4.83
C LYS A 5 8.26 46.87 -3.60
N GLY A 6 7.79 45.65 -3.35
CA GLY A 6 7.01 45.31 -2.16
C GLY A 6 5.51 45.04 -2.37
N ARG A 7 5.01 45.01 -3.61
CA ARG A 7 3.62 44.58 -3.89
C ARG A 7 3.57 43.32 -4.72
N GLU A 8 2.67 42.41 -4.35
CA GLU A 8 2.44 41.20 -5.13
C GLU A 8 1.74 41.51 -6.46
N GLY A 9 2.30 40.99 -7.56
CA GLY A 9 1.69 41.02 -8.90
C GLY A 9 0.91 39.74 -9.19
N THR A 10 -0.11 39.82 -10.03
CA THR A 10 -0.88 38.64 -10.48
C THR A 10 -0.20 38.01 -11.69
N LEU A 11 0.08 36.71 -11.63
CA LEU A 11 0.56 35.94 -12.77
C LEU A 11 -0.54 35.76 -13.81
N VAL A 12 -0.20 35.96 -15.08
CA VAL A 12 -1.10 35.79 -16.21
C VAL A 12 -0.45 34.95 -17.30
N PHE A 13 -1.23 34.14 -18.01
CA PHE A 13 -0.82 33.52 -19.26
C PHE A 13 -1.19 34.44 -20.41
N LEU A 14 -0.26 34.59 -21.36
CA LEU A 14 -0.50 35.21 -22.64
C LEU A 14 -0.76 34.09 -23.65
N VAL A 15 -2.00 33.94 -24.10
CA VAL A 15 -2.37 33.00 -25.16
C VAL A 15 -2.34 33.74 -26.48
N SER A 16 -1.43 33.37 -27.39
CA SER A 16 -1.28 33.98 -28.69
C SER A 16 -1.62 32.98 -29.81
N HIS A 17 -2.39 33.40 -30.80
CA HIS A 17 -2.70 32.64 -32.01
C HIS A 17 -3.06 33.59 -33.16
N ARG A 18 -2.45 33.40 -34.34
CA ARG A 18 -2.71 34.19 -35.56
C ARG A 18 -2.82 35.69 -35.30
N HIS A 19 -1.76 36.28 -34.72
CA HIS A 19 -1.65 37.73 -34.41
C HIS A 19 -2.60 38.27 -33.33
N THR A 20 -3.40 37.44 -32.70
CA THR A 20 -4.24 37.84 -31.56
C THR A 20 -3.64 37.33 -30.25
N VAL A 21 -3.62 38.19 -29.22
CA VAL A 21 -3.13 37.84 -27.88
C VAL A 21 -4.22 38.10 -26.86
N ARG A 22 -4.50 37.13 -26.00
CA ARG A 22 -5.42 37.29 -24.87
C ARG A 22 -4.78 36.85 -23.56
N ARG A 23 -5.23 37.45 -22.45
CA ARG A 23 -4.72 37.19 -21.11
C ARG A 23 -5.65 36.23 -20.35
N VAL A 24 -5.05 35.23 -19.68
CA VAL A 24 -5.75 34.35 -18.72
C VAL A 24 -5.12 34.56 -17.35
N SER A 25 -5.91 35.09 -16.42
CA SER A 25 -5.45 35.29 -15.04
C SER A 25 -5.34 33.95 -14.30
N THR A 26 -4.23 33.73 -13.63
CA THR A 26 -4.04 32.55 -12.77
C THR A 26 -4.69 32.74 -11.40
N LYS A 27 -5.06 33.98 -11.03
CA LYS A 27 -5.44 34.39 -9.67
C LYS A 27 -4.36 34.06 -8.61
N CYS A 28 -3.11 33.86 -9.05
CA CYS A 28 -1.98 33.65 -8.16
C CYS A 28 -1.16 34.96 -8.11
N ARG A 29 -0.68 35.29 -6.91
CA ARG A 29 0.12 36.50 -6.69
C ARG A 29 1.52 36.13 -6.22
N ILE A 30 2.52 36.79 -6.78
CA ILE A 30 3.93 36.64 -6.40
C ILE A 30 4.59 38.01 -6.35
N PHE A 31 5.70 38.13 -5.64
CA PHE A 31 6.56 39.30 -5.69
C PHE A 31 7.43 39.31 -6.95
N ALA A 32 7.93 40.48 -7.35
CA ALA A 32 8.74 40.63 -8.56
C ALA A 32 10.04 39.84 -8.47
N ASP A 33 10.65 39.76 -7.31
CA ASP A 33 11.89 39.03 -7.03
C ASP A 33 11.71 37.48 -7.00
N GLU A 34 10.47 37.00 -7.03
CA GLU A 34 10.12 35.57 -7.13
C GLU A 34 9.91 35.12 -8.59
N TRP A 35 10.16 35.99 -9.56
CA TRP A 35 10.03 35.70 -10.99
C TRP A 35 11.34 35.95 -11.74
N ASP A 36 11.83 34.93 -12.44
CA ASP A 36 12.94 35.03 -13.35
C ASP A 36 12.46 35.48 -14.75
N GLU A 37 12.70 36.76 -15.08
CA GLU A 37 12.30 37.32 -16.38
C GLU A 37 13.06 36.70 -17.56
N ARG A 38 14.32 36.29 -17.35
CA ARG A 38 15.18 35.72 -18.43
C ARG A 38 14.71 34.34 -18.83
N ASN A 39 14.38 33.50 -17.84
CA ASN A 39 13.95 32.13 -18.07
C ASN A 39 12.42 32.00 -18.09
N ASN A 40 11.70 33.08 -17.87
CA ASN A 40 10.23 33.13 -17.83
C ASN A 40 9.64 32.06 -16.89
N CYS A 41 10.19 31.95 -15.68
CA CYS A 41 9.80 30.94 -14.70
C CYS A 41 9.80 31.50 -13.27
N MET A 42 9.11 30.78 -12.38
CA MET A 42 9.07 31.10 -10.95
C MET A 42 10.33 30.61 -10.25
N LEU A 43 10.89 31.43 -9.38
CA LEU A 43 11.91 31.04 -8.43
C LEU A 43 11.23 30.35 -7.23
N LEU A 44 11.53 29.06 -7.01
CA LEU A 44 10.88 28.26 -5.96
C LEU A 44 11.55 28.42 -4.58
N MET A 45 12.66 29.16 -4.52
CA MET A 45 13.39 29.45 -3.30
C MET A 45 13.40 30.97 -3.05
N SER A 46 12.59 31.40 -2.09
CA SER A 46 12.67 32.75 -1.55
C SER A 46 13.59 32.78 -0.33
N PRO A 47 14.48 33.75 -0.20
CA PRO A 47 15.32 33.91 1.00
C PRO A 47 14.51 34.32 2.24
N VAL A 48 13.22 34.59 2.11
CA VAL A 48 12.42 35.26 3.15
C VAL A 48 11.84 34.32 4.21
N SER A 49 11.37 33.12 3.87
CA SER A 49 10.95 32.13 4.88
C SER A 49 10.54 30.76 4.31
N ALA A 50 10.66 29.70 5.12
CA ALA A 50 10.19 28.35 4.76
C ALA A 50 8.67 28.28 4.48
N GLY A 51 7.86 29.15 5.11
CA GLY A 51 6.43 29.25 4.86
C GLY A 51 6.11 29.81 3.47
N ARG A 52 6.90 30.78 2.99
CA ARG A 52 6.73 31.37 1.66
C ARG A 52 7.09 30.37 0.56
N ASN A 53 8.15 29.56 0.74
CA ASN A 53 8.55 28.52 -0.20
C ASN A 53 7.43 27.49 -0.41
N LYS A 54 6.69 27.13 0.65
CA LYS A 54 5.52 26.26 0.55
C LYS A 54 4.42 26.90 -0.31
N THR A 55 4.18 28.19 -0.14
CA THR A 55 3.21 28.94 -0.94
C THR A 55 3.63 29.03 -2.39
N LEU A 56 4.89 29.34 -2.67
CA LEU A 56 5.45 29.39 -4.04
C LEU A 56 5.34 28.03 -4.74
N THR A 57 5.62 26.94 -4.05
CA THR A 57 5.43 25.58 -4.58
C THR A 57 3.96 25.31 -4.95
N ALA A 58 3.03 25.71 -4.10
CA ALA A 58 1.58 25.55 -4.38
C ALA A 58 1.15 26.42 -5.59
N ILE A 59 1.64 27.66 -5.69
CA ILE A 59 1.40 28.53 -6.84
C ILE A 59 1.99 27.93 -8.11
N HIS A 60 3.22 27.43 -8.06
CA HIS A 60 3.87 26.78 -9.19
C HIS A 60 3.03 25.59 -9.72
N HIS A 61 2.56 24.73 -8.83
CA HIS A 61 1.69 23.63 -9.24
C HIS A 61 0.42 24.13 -9.93
N LYS A 62 -0.23 25.16 -9.38
CA LYS A 62 -1.42 25.72 -10.00
C LYS A 62 -1.16 26.34 -11.37
N VAL A 63 -0.03 27.02 -11.53
CA VAL A 63 0.41 27.58 -12.82
C VAL A 63 0.66 26.48 -13.84
N CYS A 64 1.31 25.39 -13.44
CA CYS A 64 1.53 24.23 -14.29
C CYS A 64 0.19 23.57 -14.72
N ASP A 65 -0.76 23.43 -13.80
CA ASP A 65 -2.09 22.88 -14.10
C ASP A 65 -2.84 23.72 -15.14
N ILE A 66 -2.81 25.06 -14.99
CA ILE A 66 -3.44 25.98 -15.97
C ILE A 66 -2.76 25.87 -17.33
N ARG A 67 -1.41 25.85 -17.39
CA ARG A 67 -0.65 25.68 -18.63
C ARG A 67 -1.05 24.40 -19.35
N GLN A 68 -1.10 23.28 -18.63
CA GLN A 68 -1.46 21.99 -19.19
C GLN A 68 -2.89 21.97 -19.72
N ARG A 69 -3.83 22.58 -19.01
CA ARG A 69 -5.23 22.70 -19.44
C ARG A 69 -5.34 23.50 -20.74
N LEU A 70 -4.64 24.63 -20.83
CA LEU A 70 -4.60 25.44 -22.04
C LEU A 70 -4.00 24.67 -23.22
N ASN A 71 -2.86 23.99 -23.01
CA ASN A 71 -2.22 23.18 -24.05
C ASN A 71 -3.11 22.01 -24.49
N GLY A 72 -3.81 21.35 -23.56
CA GLY A 72 -4.76 20.29 -23.88
C GLY A 72 -5.94 20.77 -24.74
N ILE A 73 -6.42 22.00 -24.53
CA ILE A 73 -7.46 22.62 -25.37
C ILE A 73 -6.91 22.91 -26.75
N ILE A 74 -5.70 23.49 -26.87
CA ILE A 74 -5.05 23.79 -28.15
C ILE A 74 -4.82 22.50 -28.94
N SER A 75 -4.25 21.47 -28.32
CA SER A 75 -4.02 20.17 -28.97
C SER A 75 -5.31 19.50 -29.48
N LYS A 76 -6.44 19.71 -28.81
CA LYS A 76 -7.74 19.21 -29.29
C LYS A 76 -8.19 19.92 -30.56
N TYR A 77 -8.04 21.25 -30.62
CA TYR A 77 -8.37 21.99 -31.83
C TYR A 77 -7.45 21.63 -32.98
N ASP A 78 -6.16 21.51 -32.72
CA ASP A 78 -5.16 21.11 -33.72
C ASP A 78 -5.43 19.69 -34.26
N SER A 79 -5.71 18.74 -33.37
CA SER A 79 -5.99 17.35 -33.76
C SER A 79 -7.32 17.19 -34.53
N ALA A 80 -8.29 18.06 -34.25
CA ALA A 80 -9.57 18.04 -34.97
C ALA A 80 -9.52 18.76 -36.32
N GLY A 81 -8.41 19.46 -36.66
CA GLY A 81 -8.29 20.24 -37.88
C GLY A 81 -9.28 21.39 -37.99
N LEU A 82 -9.90 21.81 -36.87
CA LEU A 82 -10.89 22.87 -36.86
C LEU A 82 -10.21 24.23 -36.77
N PRO A 83 -10.66 25.24 -37.55
CA PRO A 83 -10.17 26.60 -37.39
C PRO A 83 -10.59 27.16 -36.02
N TYR A 84 -9.67 27.73 -35.28
CA TYR A 84 -9.92 28.35 -33.98
C TYR A 84 -9.12 29.65 -33.80
N ASN A 85 -9.54 30.45 -32.85
CA ASN A 85 -8.86 31.68 -32.45
C ASN A 85 -8.65 31.71 -30.94
N THR A 86 -7.97 32.76 -30.44
CA THR A 86 -7.70 32.89 -28.99
C THR A 86 -8.96 33.02 -28.15
N ALA A 87 -10.08 33.54 -28.70
CA ALA A 87 -11.35 33.60 -27.98
C ALA A 87 -11.95 32.21 -27.74
N ASP A 88 -11.81 31.30 -28.74
CA ASP A 88 -12.28 29.91 -28.62
C ASP A 88 -11.51 29.14 -27.56
N ILE A 89 -10.19 29.36 -27.47
CA ILE A 89 -9.36 28.76 -26.42
C ILE A 89 -9.80 29.25 -25.05
N ILE A 90 -10.00 30.58 -24.90
CA ILE A 90 -10.42 31.19 -23.63
C ILE A 90 -11.83 30.76 -23.23
N TYR A 91 -12.76 30.72 -24.19
CA TYR A 91 -14.12 30.23 -23.97
C TYR A 91 -14.08 28.77 -23.49
N SER A 92 -13.34 27.90 -24.18
CA SER A 92 -13.17 26.51 -23.80
C SER A 92 -12.50 26.36 -22.42
N TYR A 93 -11.53 27.21 -22.11
CA TYR A 93 -10.89 27.22 -20.79
C TYR A 93 -11.87 27.54 -19.67
N HIS A 94 -12.82 28.46 -19.87
CA HIS A 94 -13.79 28.85 -18.83
C HIS A 94 -15.02 27.96 -18.78
N HIS A 95 -15.47 27.38 -19.90
CA HIS A 95 -16.76 26.70 -20.00
C HIS A 95 -16.66 25.18 -20.17
N LEU A 96 -15.54 24.66 -20.71
CA LEU A 96 -15.30 23.23 -20.63
C LEU A 96 -14.94 22.90 -19.18
N PRO A 97 -15.70 22.03 -18.49
CA PRO A 97 -15.27 21.54 -17.20
C PRO A 97 -13.85 20.97 -17.37
N ALA A 98 -12.96 21.31 -16.44
CA ALA A 98 -11.72 20.57 -16.31
C ALA A 98 -12.15 19.12 -16.26
N SER A 99 -11.97 18.38 -17.37
CA SER A 99 -12.61 17.10 -17.52
C SER A 99 -12.15 16.26 -16.35
N ALA A 100 -13.08 15.91 -15.45
CA ALA A 100 -12.82 14.99 -14.33
C ALA A 100 -12.22 13.66 -14.82
N HIS A 101 -12.27 13.43 -16.13
CA HIS A 101 -11.71 12.28 -16.79
C HIS A 101 -10.17 12.22 -16.78
N ASN A 102 -9.45 13.34 -16.79
CA ASN A 102 -7.98 13.36 -16.79
C ASN A 102 -7.39 13.52 -15.38
N SER A 103 -8.24 13.70 -14.38
CA SER A 103 -7.86 13.78 -12.97
C SER A 103 -7.47 12.40 -12.43
N VAL A 104 -6.28 12.32 -11.85
CA VAL A 104 -5.78 11.09 -11.22
C VAL A 104 -6.60 10.77 -9.97
N SER A 105 -6.97 11.79 -9.18
CA SER A 105 -7.79 11.58 -7.98
C SER A 105 -9.18 11.05 -8.32
N GLY A 106 -9.85 11.64 -9.30
CA GLY A 106 -11.17 11.18 -9.77
C GLY A 106 -11.10 9.77 -10.36
N PHE A 107 -10.05 9.46 -11.12
CA PHE A 107 -9.83 8.13 -11.68
C PHE A 107 -9.63 7.08 -10.58
N ILE A 108 -8.75 7.36 -9.61
CA ILE A 108 -8.51 6.45 -8.47
C ILE A 108 -9.80 6.25 -7.66
N GLN A 109 -10.61 7.29 -7.44
CA GLN A 109 -11.89 7.17 -6.73
C GLN A 109 -12.87 6.24 -7.46
N ARG A 110 -12.95 6.32 -8.81
CA ARG A 110 -13.75 5.38 -9.62
C ARG A 110 -13.26 3.94 -9.46
N LEU A 111 -11.93 3.73 -9.52
CA LEU A 111 -11.34 2.40 -9.30
C LEU A 111 -11.65 1.85 -7.90
N ILE A 112 -11.57 2.70 -6.86
CA ILE A 112 -11.93 2.32 -5.48
C ILE A 112 -13.39 1.90 -5.39
N SER A 113 -14.31 2.65 -6.00
CA SER A 113 -15.75 2.34 -6.00
C SER A 113 -16.03 1.00 -6.70
N SER A 114 -15.47 0.79 -7.89
CA SER A 114 -15.60 -0.46 -8.63
C SER A 114 -15.03 -1.66 -7.86
N LEU A 115 -13.85 -1.52 -7.25
CA LEU A 115 -13.24 -2.59 -6.46
C LEU A 115 -14.07 -2.94 -5.21
N ARG A 116 -14.73 -1.95 -4.61
CA ARG A 116 -15.63 -2.17 -3.47
C ARG A 116 -16.89 -2.94 -3.88
N GLN A 117 -17.49 -2.57 -5.01
CA GLN A 117 -18.63 -3.29 -5.58
C GLN A 117 -18.27 -4.77 -5.89
N GLN A 118 -17.04 -5.01 -6.34
CA GLN A 118 -16.50 -6.36 -6.58
C GLN A 118 -16.11 -7.11 -5.29
N GLY A 119 -16.27 -6.52 -4.10
CA GLY A 119 -15.84 -7.12 -2.83
C GLY A 119 -14.30 -7.13 -2.60
N ARG A 120 -13.51 -6.52 -3.50
CA ARG A 120 -12.04 -6.47 -3.44
C ARG A 120 -11.54 -5.36 -2.49
N LEU A 121 -12.03 -5.38 -1.26
CA LEU A 121 -11.87 -4.29 -0.28
C LEU A 121 -10.40 -3.97 0.03
N ARG A 122 -9.53 -4.99 0.16
CA ARG A 122 -8.11 -4.78 0.45
C ARG A 122 -7.39 -4.05 -0.69
N THR A 123 -7.71 -4.39 -1.93
CA THR A 123 -7.17 -3.69 -3.10
C THR A 123 -7.67 -2.25 -3.14
N ALA A 124 -8.97 -2.03 -2.88
CA ALA A 124 -9.54 -0.68 -2.78
C ALA A 124 -8.84 0.17 -1.71
N ASP A 125 -8.49 -0.41 -0.55
CA ASP A 125 -7.74 0.29 0.49
C ASP A 125 -6.31 0.66 0.04
N SER A 126 -5.65 -0.20 -0.75
CA SER A 126 -4.34 0.12 -1.32
C SER A 126 -4.39 1.33 -2.27
N TYR A 127 -5.42 1.39 -3.12
CA TYR A 127 -5.65 2.56 -3.98
C TYR A 127 -5.98 3.82 -3.19
N ARG A 128 -6.73 3.68 -2.10
CA ARG A 128 -7.01 4.82 -1.19
C ARG A 128 -5.75 5.32 -0.50
N GLN A 129 -4.86 4.42 -0.05
CA GLN A 129 -3.57 4.81 0.53
C GLN A 129 -2.71 5.58 -0.47
N LEU A 130 -2.67 5.14 -1.74
CA LEU A 130 -2.00 5.88 -2.81
C LEU A 130 -2.61 7.27 -2.99
N LEU A 131 -3.93 7.36 -3.10
CA LEU A 131 -4.63 8.64 -3.27
C LEU A 131 -4.29 9.61 -2.15
N ASN A 132 -4.39 9.18 -0.89
CA ASN A 132 -4.04 10.01 0.26
C ASN A 132 -2.57 10.44 0.23
N SER A 133 -1.66 9.56 -0.18
CA SER A 133 -0.23 9.88 -0.30
C SER A 133 0.03 10.93 -1.37
N ILE A 134 -0.57 10.78 -2.56
CA ILE A 134 -0.46 11.76 -3.65
C ILE A 134 -1.05 13.11 -3.23
N MET A 135 -2.24 13.12 -2.63
CA MET A 135 -2.87 14.36 -2.16
C MET A 135 -2.02 15.06 -1.09
N THR A 136 -1.37 14.30 -0.21
CA THR A 136 -0.43 14.86 0.77
C THR A 136 0.82 15.43 0.08
N TYR A 137 1.41 14.72 -0.90
CA TYR A 137 2.54 15.20 -1.68
C TYR A 137 2.22 16.48 -2.44
N ARG A 138 1.03 16.56 -3.00
CA ARG A 138 0.53 17.69 -3.80
C ARG A 138 -0.09 18.82 -2.97
N ASN A 139 -0.03 18.76 -1.64
CA ASN A 139 -0.67 19.73 -0.72
C ASN A 139 -2.17 19.96 -1.04
N GLY A 140 -2.90 18.89 -1.33
CA GLY A 140 -4.33 18.94 -1.66
C GLY A 140 -4.66 19.28 -3.11
N SER A 141 -3.67 19.62 -3.93
CA SER A 141 -3.89 19.87 -5.36
C SER A 141 -4.00 18.55 -6.13
N ASP A 142 -4.93 18.48 -7.07
CA ASP A 142 -5.09 17.30 -7.91
C ASP A 142 -3.90 17.10 -8.85
N LEU A 143 -3.74 15.87 -9.31
CA LEU A 143 -2.73 15.45 -10.27
C LEU A 143 -3.45 15.06 -11.58
N TYR A 144 -2.90 15.46 -12.72
CA TYR A 144 -3.40 15.06 -14.03
C TYR A 144 -2.45 14.06 -14.68
N PHE A 145 -3.01 13.11 -15.46
CA PHE A 145 -2.20 12.04 -16.07
C PHE A 145 -1.07 12.56 -16.96
N GLY A 146 -1.28 13.66 -17.69
CA GLY A 146 -0.23 14.26 -18.51
C GLY A 146 0.96 14.84 -17.72
N MET A 147 0.82 15.02 -16.40
CA MET A 147 1.92 15.45 -15.51
C MET A 147 2.75 14.28 -15.00
N ILE A 148 2.29 13.04 -15.19
CA ILE A 148 3.02 11.85 -14.75
C ILE A 148 4.07 11.51 -15.81
N ASN A 149 5.28 11.99 -15.60
CA ASN A 149 6.48 11.70 -16.38
C ASN A 149 7.59 11.16 -15.45
N ALA A 150 8.75 10.84 -15.99
CA ALA A 150 9.89 10.33 -15.20
C ALA A 150 10.29 11.28 -14.07
N THR A 151 10.38 12.58 -14.34
CA THR A 151 10.72 13.60 -13.32
C THR A 151 9.72 13.63 -12.18
N PHE A 152 8.41 13.51 -12.47
CA PHE A 152 7.39 13.42 -11.44
C PHE A 152 7.57 12.16 -10.60
N ALA A 153 7.78 10.99 -11.25
CA ALA A 153 7.95 9.73 -10.55
C ALA A 153 9.16 9.74 -9.61
N GLU A 154 10.30 10.27 -10.07
CA GLU A 154 11.52 10.44 -9.27
C GLU A 154 11.31 11.40 -8.09
N SER A 155 10.69 12.55 -8.33
CA SER A 155 10.40 13.53 -7.28
C SER A 155 9.46 12.98 -6.22
N TYR A 156 8.42 12.23 -6.63
CA TYR A 156 7.50 11.60 -5.70
C TYR A 156 8.19 10.45 -4.92
N GLU A 157 9.02 9.64 -5.58
CA GLU A 157 9.83 8.61 -4.89
C GLU A 157 10.77 9.23 -3.86
N SER A 158 11.47 10.30 -4.21
CA SER A 158 12.37 11.04 -3.32
C SER A 158 11.60 11.60 -2.10
N TRP A 159 10.42 12.17 -2.33
CA TRP A 159 9.57 12.66 -1.24
C TRP A 159 9.10 11.51 -0.32
N LEU A 160 8.73 10.35 -0.86
CA LEU A 160 8.38 9.17 -0.03
C LEU A 160 9.56 8.72 0.83
N ARG A 161 10.78 8.74 0.28
CA ARG A 161 12.02 8.41 1.00
C ARG A 161 12.34 9.43 2.10
N SER A 162 12.14 10.73 1.84
CA SER A 162 12.36 11.78 2.85
C SER A 162 11.46 11.62 4.07
N ARG A 163 10.32 10.95 3.94
CA ARG A 163 9.42 10.56 5.03
C ARG A 163 9.88 9.31 5.79
N ARG A 164 11.10 8.85 5.59
CA ARG A 164 11.71 7.66 6.22
C ARG A 164 10.92 6.36 5.95
N LEU A 165 10.23 6.27 4.83
CA LEU A 165 9.58 5.03 4.42
C LEU A 165 10.63 4.03 3.93
N CYS A 166 10.49 2.76 4.30
CA CYS A 166 11.37 1.72 3.79
C CYS A 166 11.16 1.50 2.28
N ARG A 167 12.20 0.98 1.62
CA ARG A 167 12.22 0.81 0.16
C ARG A 167 11.05 0.00 -0.38
N ASN A 168 10.65 -1.06 0.32
CA ASN A 168 9.47 -1.86 -0.07
C ASN A 168 8.16 -1.07 0.01
N THR A 169 8.03 -0.14 0.97
CA THR A 169 6.85 0.73 1.07
C THR A 169 6.84 1.77 -0.04
N THR A 170 7.98 2.37 -0.35
CA THR A 170 8.12 3.30 -1.48
C THR A 170 7.77 2.60 -2.79
N SER A 171 8.36 1.42 -3.03
CA SER A 171 8.05 0.58 -4.19
C SER A 171 6.56 0.20 -4.27
N PHE A 172 5.90 -0.06 -3.14
CA PHE A 172 4.47 -0.34 -3.10
C PHE A 172 3.66 0.82 -3.70
N TYR A 173 3.95 2.07 -3.31
CA TYR A 173 3.29 3.25 -3.88
C TYR A 173 3.58 3.40 -5.37
N MET A 174 4.84 3.22 -5.79
CA MET A 174 5.23 3.29 -7.20
C MET A 174 4.51 2.23 -8.05
N ARG A 175 4.43 0.99 -7.58
CA ARG A 175 3.73 -0.09 -8.29
C ARG A 175 2.22 0.18 -8.44
N ILE A 176 1.58 0.72 -7.40
CA ILE A 176 0.15 1.04 -7.49
C ILE A 176 -0.07 2.22 -8.43
N LEU A 177 0.78 3.26 -8.36
CA LEU A 177 0.69 4.40 -9.27
C LEU A 177 0.92 3.99 -10.73
N ARG A 178 1.91 3.12 -11.00
CA ARG A 178 2.12 2.52 -12.32
C ARG A 178 0.90 1.74 -12.80
N SER A 179 0.27 0.95 -11.92
CA SER A 179 -0.96 0.23 -12.25
C SER A 179 -2.12 1.17 -12.58
N VAL A 180 -2.27 2.27 -11.86
CA VAL A 180 -3.27 3.32 -12.15
C VAL A 180 -2.99 3.96 -13.50
N TYR A 181 -1.74 4.35 -13.76
CA TYR A 181 -1.32 4.96 -15.02
C TYR A 181 -1.59 4.05 -16.21
N ASN A 182 -1.17 2.79 -16.14
CA ASN A 182 -1.38 1.81 -17.22
C ASN A 182 -2.88 1.56 -17.51
N LYS A 183 -3.73 1.57 -16.47
CA LYS A 183 -5.18 1.48 -16.67
C LYS A 183 -5.73 2.72 -17.37
N ALA A 184 -5.26 3.89 -16.99
CA ALA A 184 -5.66 5.14 -17.65
C ALA A 184 -5.17 5.22 -19.11
N VAL A 185 -3.98 4.67 -19.41
CA VAL A 185 -3.49 4.51 -20.79
C VAL A 185 -4.40 3.58 -21.59
N ALA A 186 -4.79 2.44 -20.99
CA ALA A 186 -5.71 1.49 -21.65
C ALA A 186 -7.11 2.08 -21.93
N GLU A 187 -7.57 3.02 -21.08
CA GLU A 187 -8.82 3.76 -21.28
C GLU A 187 -8.65 5.02 -22.17
N GLY A 188 -7.47 5.26 -22.73
CA GLY A 188 -7.19 6.45 -23.58
C GLY A 188 -7.18 7.78 -22.81
N ILE A 189 -7.10 7.74 -21.49
CA ILE A 189 -7.11 8.94 -20.61
C ILE A 189 -5.70 9.49 -20.38
N ALA A 190 -4.70 8.61 -20.26
CA ALA A 190 -3.31 8.97 -20.11
C ALA A 190 -2.54 8.81 -21.42
N PRO A 191 -1.50 9.63 -21.67
CA PRO A 191 -0.62 9.43 -22.81
C PRO A 191 0.14 8.11 -22.70
N LYS A 192 0.45 7.47 -23.83
CA LYS A 192 1.33 6.31 -23.84
C LYS A 192 2.75 6.74 -23.43
N GLY A 193 3.39 6.00 -22.53
CA GLY A 193 4.74 6.27 -22.06
C GLY A 193 5.14 5.37 -20.89
N GLU A 194 6.40 5.44 -20.51
CA GLU A 194 6.99 4.62 -19.45
C GLU A 194 7.60 5.49 -18.32
N PRO A 195 6.79 6.27 -17.60
CA PRO A 195 7.30 7.23 -16.60
C PRO A 195 7.92 6.56 -15.35
N PHE A 196 7.86 5.24 -15.22
CA PHE A 196 8.33 4.51 -14.02
C PHE A 196 9.61 3.69 -14.26
N THR A 197 10.30 3.89 -15.37
CA THR A 197 11.55 3.15 -15.69
C THR A 197 12.71 3.48 -14.77
N THR A 198 12.78 4.71 -14.29
CA THR A 198 13.87 5.23 -13.45
C THR A 198 13.64 5.03 -11.95
N VAL A 199 12.43 4.65 -11.53
CA VAL A 199 12.07 4.47 -10.12
C VAL A 199 12.00 3.00 -9.73
N TYR A 200 12.24 2.70 -8.45
CA TYR A 200 12.23 1.34 -7.97
C TYR A 200 10.82 0.79 -7.80
N THR A 201 10.50 -0.24 -8.57
CA THR A 201 9.20 -0.96 -8.50
C THR A 201 9.36 -2.43 -8.12
N GLY A 202 10.55 -2.87 -7.69
CA GLY A 202 10.84 -4.21 -7.23
C GLY A 202 10.37 -4.51 -5.81
N VAL A 203 10.77 -5.66 -5.30
CA VAL A 203 10.53 -6.07 -3.91
C VAL A 203 11.84 -6.58 -3.34
N ASP A 204 12.36 -5.89 -2.33
CA ASP A 204 13.53 -6.36 -1.59
C ASP A 204 13.16 -7.54 -0.70
N LYS A 205 14.08 -8.49 -0.58
CA LYS A 205 13.96 -9.60 0.37
C LYS A 205 13.87 -9.02 1.80
N THR A 206 12.88 -9.49 2.55
CA THR A 206 12.72 -9.12 3.96
C THR A 206 13.26 -10.25 4.83
N SER A 207 13.87 -9.89 5.95
CA SER A 207 14.31 -10.90 6.93
C SER A 207 13.12 -11.71 7.45
N HIS A 208 13.25 -13.03 7.42
CA HIS A 208 12.25 -13.92 7.99
C HIS A 208 12.32 -13.89 9.52
N ARG A 209 11.16 -13.85 10.15
CA ARG A 209 11.03 -13.71 11.60
C ARG A 209 10.47 -14.99 12.23
N ALA A 210 10.95 -16.15 11.78
CA ALA A 210 10.60 -17.41 12.42
C ALA A 210 11.24 -17.50 13.82
N VAL A 211 10.55 -18.15 14.73
CA VAL A 211 11.08 -18.51 16.05
C VAL A 211 11.13 -20.04 16.18
N SER A 212 12.06 -20.53 16.99
CA SER A 212 12.25 -21.97 17.19
C SER A 212 11.07 -22.63 17.91
N LEU A 213 10.95 -23.95 17.81
CA LEU A 213 9.96 -24.72 18.57
C LEU A 213 10.13 -24.57 20.09
N ALA A 214 11.35 -24.39 20.56
CA ALA A 214 11.61 -24.11 21.96
C ALA A 214 10.97 -22.77 22.38
N ALA A 215 11.07 -21.74 21.54
CA ALA A 215 10.39 -20.47 21.76
C ALA A 215 8.85 -20.62 21.76
N ILE A 216 8.29 -21.39 20.80
CA ILE A 216 6.85 -21.71 20.79
C ILE A 216 6.40 -22.40 22.08
N ARG A 217 7.21 -23.35 22.60
CA ARG A 217 6.93 -24.01 23.88
C ARG A 217 6.92 -23.03 25.05
N ARG A 218 7.87 -22.06 25.09
CA ARG A 218 7.88 -21.01 26.12
C ARG A 218 6.61 -20.14 26.03
N VAL A 219 6.20 -19.75 24.84
CA VAL A 219 4.94 -18.99 24.64
C VAL A 219 3.75 -19.79 25.16
N LYS A 220 3.67 -21.09 24.86
CA LYS A 220 2.60 -21.97 25.32
C LYS A 220 2.57 -22.10 26.84
N ALA A 221 3.74 -22.15 27.48
CA ALA A 221 3.88 -22.36 28.92
C ALA A 221 3.60 -21.11 29.78
N LEU A 222 3.42 -19.91 29.16
CA LEU A 222 3.16 -18.68 29.89
C LEU A 222 1.85 -18.78 30.68
N ASN A 223 1.90 -18.48 31.98
CA ASN A 223 0.71 -18.26 32.78
C ASN A 223 0.23 -16.80 32.55
N LEU A 224 -0.90 -16.65 31.86
CA LEU A 224 -1.53 -15.37 31.54
C LEU A 224 -2.95 -15.26 32.12
N SER A 225 -3.25 -16.00 33.18
CA SER A 225 -4.58 -16.02 33.81
C SER A 225 -5.03 -14.63 34.29
N GLY A 226 -4.08 -13.75 34.66
CA GLY A 226 -4.34 -12.36 35.07
C GLY A 226 -4.63 -11.37 33.94
N ASP A 227 -4.35 -11.73 32.67
CA ASP A 227 -4.60 -10.84 31.52
C ASP A 227 -5.25 -11.61 30.37
N LYS A 228 -6.60 -11.57 30.35
CA LYS A 228 -7.40 -12.22 29.30
C LYS A 228 -7.02 -11.78 27.89
N SER A 229 -6.56 -10.54 27.70
CA SER A 229 -6.22 -10.00 26.38
C SER A 229 -4.87 -10.54 25.88
N LEU A 230 -3.90 -10.73 26.78
CA LEU A 230 -2.63 -11.39 26.44
C LEU A 230 -2.84 -12.89 26.23
N ALA A 231 -3.66 -13.54 27.09
CA ALA A 231 -4.02 -14.94 26.91
C ALA A 231 -4.67 -15.18 25.56
N PHE A 232 -5.66 -14.36 25.16
CA PHE A 232 -6.28 -14.44 23.85
C PHE A 232 -5.27 -14.30 22.70
N ALA A 233 -4.36 -13.34 22.78
CA ALA A 233 -3.35 -13.15 21.74
C ALA A 233 -2.41 -14.35 21.63
N ARG A 234 -1.96 -14.93 22.77
CA ARG A 234 -1.18 -16.17 22.83
C ARG A 234 -1.92 -17.31 22.15
N ASP A 235 -3.18 -17.52 22.51
CA ASP A 235 -3.96 -18.66 22.05
C ASP A 235 -4.26 -18.57 20.55
N ILE A 236 -4.58 -17.39 20.02
CA ILE A 236 -4.75 -17.19 18.57
C ILE A 236 -3.44 -17.42 17.81
N PHE A 237 -2.30 -17.03 18.39
CA PHE A 237 -0.99 -17.30 17.79
C PHE A 237 -0.69 -18.81 17.75
N LEU A 238 -0.95 -19.51 18.84
CA LEU A 238 -0.79 -20.97 18.92
C LEU A 238 -1.78 -21.68 17.99
N PHE A 239 -3.02 -21.22 17.94
CA PHE A 239 -4.02 -21.75 17.01
C PHE A 239 -3.55 -21.62 15.56
N SER A 240 -3.03 -20.45 15.16
CA SER A 240 -2.43 -20.27 13.85
C SER A 240 -1.31 -21.27 13.58
N PHE A 241 -0.42 -21.45 14.55
CA PHE A 241 0.69 -22.40 14.43
C PHE A 241 0.18 -23.84 14.27
N TYR A 242 -0.79 -24.29 15.09
CA TYR A 242 -1.38 -25.63 15.00
C TYR A 242 -2.12 -25.85 13.68
N MET A 243 -2.76 -24.80 13.16
CA MET A 243 -3.43 -24.78 11.86
C MET A 243 -2.46 -24.55 10.68
N ARG A 244 -1.21 -25.05 10.76
CA ARG A 244 -0.20 -24.96 9.69
C ARG A 244 0.09 -23.52 9.24
N GLY A 245 0.05 -22.59 10.17
CA GLY A 245 0.27 -21.16 9.88
C GLY A 245 -0.93 -20.49 9.20
N MET A 246 -2.15 -20.88 9.54
CA MET A 246 -3.37 -20.23 9.07
C MET A 246 -3.32 -18.73 9.32
N SER A 247 -3.70 -17.93 8.32
CA SER A 247 -3.64 -16.48 8.44
C SER A 247 -4.71 -15.94 9.40
N PHE A 248 -4.46 -14.79 10.04
CA PHE A 248 -5.42 -14.23 11.00
C PHE A 248 -6.80 -13.96 10.38
N VAL A 249 -6.85 -13.57 9.11
CA VAL A 249 -8.14 -13.37 8.43
C VAL A 249 -8.89 -14.70 8.25
N ASP A 250 -8.19 -15.78 7.93
CA ASP A 250 -8.82 -17.08 7.77
C ASP A 250 -9.33 -17.60 9.13
N ILE A 251 -8.57 -17.41 10.22
CA ILE A 251 -8.99 -17.73 11.60
C ILE A 251 -10.24 -16.93 11.99
N ALA A 252 -10.25 -15.62 11.70
CA ALA A 252 -11.34 -14.74 12.09
C ALA A 252 -12.68 -15.10 11.41
N TYR A 253 -12.61 -15.61 10.18
CA TYR A 253 -13.77 -15.99 9.39
C TYR A 253 -14.02 -17.50 9.35
N LEU A 254 -13.29 -18.29 10.16
CA LEU A 254 -13.50 -19.73 10.29
C LEU A 254 -14.84 -20.00 10.99
N ARG A 255 -15.70 -20.78 10.35
CA ARG A 255 -17.07 -21.04 10.84
C ARG A 255 -17.16 -22.38 11.56
N LYS A 256 -18.11 -22.51 12.47
CA LYS A 256 -18.40 -23.76 13.18
C LYS A 256 -18.69 -24.92 12.21
N LYS A 257 -19.39 -24.65 11.11
CA LYS A 257 -19.71 -25.64 10.07
C LYS A 257 -18.50 -26.09 9.23
N ASP A 258 -17.41 -25.33 9.26
CA ASP A 258 -16.18 -25.68 8.54
C ASP A 258 -15.40 -26.80 9.26
N LEU A 259 -15.79 -27.13 10.52
CA LEU A 259 -15.31 -28.28 11.29
C LEU A 259 -16.27 -29.46 11.11
N CYS A 260 -15.82 -30.51 10.43
CA CYS A 260 -16.61 -31.70 10.14
C CYS A 260 -15.70 -32.93 10.17
N ASN A 261 -16.19 -34.03 10.79
CA ASN A 261 -15.51 -35.34 10.79
C ASN A 261 -14.03 -35.31 11.19
N SER A 262 -13.71 -34.56 12.24
CA SER A 262 -12.32 -34.35 12.71
C SER A 262 -11.40 -33.66 11.71
N TYR A 263 -11.95 -32.91 10.78
CA TYR A 263 -11.21 -32.06 9.85
C TYR A 263 -11.84 -30.66 9.78
N VAL A 264 -10.98 -29.66 9.57
CA VAL A 264 -11.40 -28.32 9.17
C VAL A 264 -11.20 -28.20 7.67
N VAL A 265 -12.26 -27.84 6.97
CA VAL A 265 -12.25 -27.57 5.52
C VAL A 265 -12.63 -26.10 5.31
N TYR A 266 -11.67 -25.31 4.81
CA TYR A 266 -11.90 -23.89 4.61
C TYR A 266 -11.23 -23.37 3.33
N SER A 267 -11.78 -22.32 2.76
CA SER A 267 -11.17 -21.63 1.62
C SER A 267 -10.41 -20.41 2.08
N ARG A 268 -9.14 -20.28 1.68
CA ARG A 268 -8.29 -19.13 2.00
C ARG A 268 -8.90 -17.84 1.44
N LYS A 269 -9.05 -16.83 2.28
CA LYS A 269 -9.57 -15.51 1.87
C LYS A 269 -8.69 -14.78 0.85
N LYS A 270 -7.40 -15.11 0.78
CA LYS A 270 -6.46 -14.45 -0.13
C LYS A 270 -6.46 -15.06 -1.53
N THR A 271 -6.49 -16.38 -1.64
CA THR A 271 -6.27 -17.14 -2.89
C THR A 271 -7.50 -17.92 -3.35
N GLY A 272 -8.48 -18.12 -2.48
CA GLY A 272 -9.64 -18.97 -2.76
C GLY A 272 -9.35 -20.47 -2.67
N GLN A 273 -8.09 -20.87 -2.48
CA GLN A 273 -7.70 -22.27 -2.39
C GLN A 273 -8.34 -22.93 -1.17
N GLN A 274 -8.94 -24.10 -1.38
CA GLN A 274 -9.48 -24.92 -0.33
C GLN A 274 -8.37 -25.72 0.36
N LEU A 275 -8.37 -25.71 1.67
CA LEU A 275 -7.44 -26.46 2.52
C LEU A 275 -8.20 -27.34 3.49
N THR A 276 -7.67 -28.55 3.70
CA THR A 276 -8.16 -29.51 4.68
C THR A 276 -7.10 -29.71 5.76
N VAL A 277 -7.45 -29.47 7.01
CA VAL A 277 -6.55 -29.60 8.15
C VAL A 277 -7.19 -30.54 9.16
N ARG A 278 -6.46 -31.59 9.56
CA ARG A 278 -6.92 -32.48 10.62
C ARG A 278 -7.07 -31.72 11.92
N TRP A 279 -8.18 -31.93 12.60
CA TRP A 279 -8.48 -31.32 13.89
C TRP A 279 -7.79 -32.08 15.01
N GLU A 280 -7.00 -31.36 15.82
CA GLU A 280 -6.19 -31.95 16.87
C GLU A 280 -6.60 -31.41 18.26
N ARG A 281 -6.33 -32.19 19.32
CA ARG A 281 -6.68 -31.82 20.71
C ARG A 281 -6.22 -30.42 21.12
N PRO A 282 -5.01 -29.93 20.75
CA PRO A 282 -4.59 -28.57 21.12
C PRO A 282 -5.43 -27.46 20.50
N MET A 283 -6.03 -27.70 19.33
CA MET A 283 -6.93 -26.74 18.67
C MET A 283 -8.27 -26.69 19.41
N GLN A 284 -8.79 -27.88 19.76
CA GLN A 284 -10.03 -28.01 20.53
C GLN A 284 -9.91 -27.32 21.89
N ALA A 285 -8.82 -27.56 22.61
CA ALA A 285 -8.60 -26.94 23.92
C ALA A 285 -8.63 -25.39 23.87
N ILE A 286 -8.16 -24.80 22.77
CA ILE A 286 -8.25 -23.33 22.58
C ILE A 286 -9.72 -22.93 22.37
N VAL A 287 -10.46 -23.65 21.53
CA VAL A 287 -11.86 -23.32 21.28
C VAL A 287 -12.69 -23.45 22.57
N ASP A 288 -12.48 -24.53 23.32
CA ASP A 288 -13.19 -24.79 24.59
C ASP A 288 -12.92 -23.71 25.65
N ALA A 289 -11.70 -23.15 25.67
CA ALA A 289 -11.32 -22.08 26.60
C ALA A 289 -12.13 -20.77 26.41
N TYR A 290 -12.71 -20.58 25.22
CA TYR A 290 -13.53 -19.38 24.93
C TYR A 290 -15.03 -19.66 24.91
N GLY A 291 -15.42 -20.95 24.98
CA GLY A 291 -16.83 -21.36 24.96
C GLY A 291 -17.54 -21.07 23.63
N PRO A 292 -18.83 -21.31 23.57
CA PRO A 292 -19.63 -21.10 22.36
C PRO A 292 -19.75 -19.61 22.03
N THR A 293 -19.44 -19.26 20.77
CA THR A 293 -19.62 -17.89 20.27
C THR A 293 -21.09 -17.64 19.88
N PRO A 294 -21.61 -16.40 20.01
CA PRO A 294 -22.99 -16.09 19.59
C PRO A 294 -23.17 -16.03 18.07
N THR A 295 -22.07 -16.04 17.32
CA THR A 295 -22.06 -15.95 15.85
C THR A 295 -21.79 -17.32 15.21
N GLN A 296 -21.83 -17.38 13.88
CA GLN A 296 -21.43 -18.57 13.13
C GLN A 296 -19.93 -18.89 13.22
N TYR A 297 -19.10 -17.93 13.68
CA TYR A 297 -17.65 -18.08 13.70
C TYR A 297 -17.16 -18.92 14.88
N LEU A 298 -16.08 -19.65 14.66
CA LEU A 298 -15.56 -20.62 15.63
C LEU A 298 -14.91 -19.97 16.86
N LEU A 299 -14.22 -18.84 16.66
CA LEU A 299 -13.51 -18.11 17.73
C LEU A 299 -14.07 -16.68 17.88
N PRO A 300 -14.05 -16.07 19.07
CA PRO A 300 -14.67 -14.79 19.36
C PRO A 300 -13.85 -13.58 18.85
N ILE A 301 -13.42 -13.64 17.59
CA ILE A 301 -12.74 -12.53 16.89
C ILE A 301 -13.80 -11.59 16.30
N ILE A 302 -14.81 -12.19 15.67
CA ILE A 302 -16.00 -11.51 15.17
C ILE A 302 -17.15 -11.91 16.10
N THR A 303 -17.69 -10.94 16.82
CA THR A 303 -18.69 -11.15 17.88
C THR A 303 -20.09 -10.70 17.50
N ARG A 304 -20.22 -9.99 16.37
CA ARG A 304 -21.51 -9.52 15.83
C ARG A 304 -21.53 -9.70 14.32
N GLU A 305 -22.70 -10.06 13.79
CA GLU A 305 -22.96 -10.21 12.35
C GLU A 305 -23.93 -9.11 11.91
N ASP A 306 -23.43 -7.88 11.90
CA ASP A 306 -24.18 -6.64 11.67
C ASP A 306 -23.61 -5.79 10.52
N GLY A 307 -22.77 -6.41 9.64
CA GLY A 307 -22.04 -5.73 8.57
C GLY A 307 -20.73 -5.08 9.02
N THR A 308 -20.40 -5.13 10.32
CA THR A 308 -19.13 -4.61 10.85
C THR A 308 -18.03 -5.66 10.98
N GLU A 309 -18.23 -6.89 10.51
CA GLU A 309 -17.32 -8.04 10.66
C GLU A 309 -15.90 -7.70 10.23
N ARG A 310 -15.78 -6.97 9.11
CA ARG A 310 -14.46 -6.53 8.61
C ARG A 310 -13.77 -5.57 9.56
N THR A 311 -14.49 -4.65 10.15
CA THR A 311 -13.95 -3.70 11.13
C THR A 311 -13.55 -4.39 12.42
N GLN A 312 -14.38 -5.33 12.89
CA GLN A 312 -14.09 -6.15 14.07
C GLN A 312 -12.80 -6.95 13.87
N TYR A 313 -12.68 -7.66 12.74
CA TYR A 313 -11.48 -8.43 12.41
C TYR A 313 -10.23 -7.55 12.33
N LEU A 314 -10.29 -6.37 11.68
CA LEU A 314 -9.15 -5.47 11.56
C LEU A 314 -8.70 -4.94 12.93
N ASN A 315 -9.63 -4.53 13.77
CA ASN A 315 -9.35 -4.05 15.12
C ASN A 315 -8.76 -5.17 16.01
N ALA A 316 -9.33 -6.37 15.91
CA ALA A 316 -8.82 -7.54 16.62
C ALA A 316 -7.39 -7.89 16.17
N MET A 317 -7.09 -7.85 14.87
CA MET A 317 -5.76 -8.09 14.33
C MET A 317 -4.72 -7.11 14.88
N LEU A 318 -5.06 -5.82 14.94
CA LEU A 318 -4.17 -4.80 15.51
C LEU A 318 -3.93 -5.04 17.00
N ARG A 319 -4.99 -5.34 17.77
CA ARG A 319 -4.90 -5.64 19.20
C ARG A 319 -4.08 -6.90 19.46
N VAL A 320 -4.34 -7.99 18.75
CA VAL A 320 -3.60 -9.25 18.88
C VAL A 320 -2.12 -9.04 18.56
N ASN A 321 -1.78 -8.39 17.45
CA ASN A 321 -0.37 -8.15 17.10
C ASN A 321 0.36 -7.24 18.11
N ARG A 322 -0.33 -6.25 18.71
CA ARG A 322 0.22 -5.44 19.78
C ARG A 322 0.50 -6.27 21.03
N ASN A 323 -0.44 -7.13 21.42
CA ASN A 323 -0.32 -7.99 22.60
C ASN A 323 0.71 -9.10 22.40
N LEU A 324 0.83 -9.65 21.19
CA LEU A 324 1.86 -10.65 20.88
C LEU A 324 3.27 -10.14 21.09
N LYS A 325 3.54 -8.85 20.88
CA LYS A 325 4.86 -8.27 21.22
C LYS A 325 5.14 -8.38 22.72
N LYS A 326 4.13 -8.13 23.58
CA LYS A 326 4.23 -8.29 25.03
C LYS A 326 4.40 -9.75 25.42
N VAL A 327 3.60 -10.65 24.82
CA VAL A 327 3.72 -12.10 25.02
C VAL A 327 5.12 -12.59 24.66
N GLY A 328 5.69 -12.13 23.53
CA GLY A 328 7.06 -12.46 23.14
C GLY A 328 8.11 -12.01 24.16
N ALA A 329 7.97 -10.78 24.66
CA ALA A 329 8.86 -10.26 25.70
C ALA A 329 8.79 -11.09 27.00
N LEU A 330 7.58 -11.44 27.45
CA LEU A 330 7.37 -12.30 28.62
C LEU A 330 7.94 -13.71 28.45
N ALA A 331 7.94 -14.23 27.21
CA ALA A 331 8.54 -15.50 26.87
C ALA A 331 10.07 -15.43 26.64
N GLY A 332 10.71 -14.28 26.84
CA GLY A 332 12.13 -14.08 26.59
C GLY A 332 12.52 -14.25 25.12
N ILE A 333 11.68 -13.78 24.19
CA ILE A 333 11.91 -13.88 22.75
C ILE A 333 12.28 -12.48 22.23
N SER A 334 13.48 -12.36 21.66
CA SER A 334 13.98 -11.09 21.08
C SER A 334 13.26 -10.68 19.80
N THR A 335 12.80 -11.65 18.99
CA THR A 335 12.04 -11.40 17.77
C THR A 335 10.61 -10.93 18.13
N PRO A 336 10.18 -9.74 17.69
CA PRO A 336 8.82 -9.27 17.96
C PRO A 336 7.76 -10.21 17.38
N LEU A 337 6.96 -10.85 18.23
CA LEU A 337 5.92 -11.77 17.80
C LEU A 337 4.78 -11.02 17.10
N THR A 338 4.31 -11.61 16.02
CA THR A 338 3.11 -11.22 15.27
C THR A 338 2.43 -12.49 14.74
N MET A 339 1.19 -12.38 14.29
CA MET A 339 0.50 -13.52 13.66
C MET A 339 1.26 -14.12 12.48
N TYR A 340 2.04 -13.28 11.78
CA TYR A 340 2.84 -13.73 10.65
C TYR A 340 4.04 -14.59 11.08
N VAL A 341 4.58 -14.36 12.28
CA VAL A 341 5.64 -15.18 12.88
C VAL A 341 5.17 -16.62 13.09
N ALA A 342 3.92 -16.85 13.51
CA ALA A 342 3.39 -18.22 13.65
C ALA A 342 3.48 -19.01 12.34
N ARG A 343 3.12 -18.36 11.23
CA ARG A 343 3.20 -18.98 9.90
C ARG A 343 4.62 -19.27 9.45
N HIS A 344 5.53 -18.32 9.67
CA HIS A 344 6.96 -18.54 9.37
C HIS A 344 7.54 -19.66 10.22
N SER A 345 7.25 -19.66 11.53
CA SER A 345 7.76 -20.69 12.45
C SER A 345 7.26 -22.08 12.11
N TRP A 346 6.01 -22.22 11.67
CA TRP A 346 5.50 -23.51 11.21
C TRP A 346 6.25 -23.99 9.97
N ALA A 347 6.43 -23.13 8.95
CA ALA A 347 7.14 -23.48 7.73
C ALA A 347 8.61 -23.85 8.01
N THR A 348 9.28 -23.08 8.88
CA THR A 348 10.65 -23.37 9.33
C THR A 348 10.72 -24.71 10.05
N ALA A 349 9.84 -24.95 11.02
CA ALA A 349 9.80 -26.20 11.77
C ALA A 349 9.48 -27.43 10.89
N ALA A 350 8.69 -27.26 9.83
CA ALA A 350 8.44 -28.30 8.84
C ALA A 350 9.70 -28.59 8.00
N LYS A 351 10.39 -27.52 7.56
CA LYS A 351 11.63 -27.66 6.79
C LYS A 351 12.78 -28.28 7.60
N GLU A 352 12.90 -27.92 8.90
CA GLU A 352 13.87 -28.54 9.82
C GLU A 352 13.62 -30.02 10.04
N ARG A 353 12.43 -30.53 9.73
CA ARG A 353 12.05 -31.95 9.75
C ARG A 353 12.12 -32.60 8.37
N ASP A 354 12.80 -31.96 7.42
CA ASP A 354 13.02 -32.46 6.07
C ASP A 354 11.72 -32.68 5.26
N ILE A 355 10.62 -32.03 5.65
CA ILE A 355 9.40 -32.04 4.85
C ILE A 355 9.68 -31.28 3.54
N SER A 356 9.33 -31.90 2.40
CA SER A 356 9.58 -31.31 1.09
C SER A 356 8.89 -29.96 0.92
N VAL A 357 9.50 -29.06 0.11
CA VAL A 357 8.95 -27.71 -0.15
C VAL A 357 7.57 -27.78 -0.79
N GLY A 358 7.33 -28.76 -1.66
CA GLY A 358 6.02 -29.00 -2.27
C GLY A 358 4.92 -29.26 -1.23
N VAL A 359 5.17 -30.17 -0.27
CA VAL A 359 4.24 -30.47 0.82
C VAL A 359 4.02 -29.26 1.73
N ILE A 360 5.09 -28.51 2.05
CA ILE A 360 4.95 -27.25 2.84
C ILE A 360 4.12 -26.23 2.07
N SER A 361 4.34 -26.09 0.76
CA SER A 361 3.60 -25.17 -0.12
C SER A 361 2.11 -25.49 -0.15
N GLU A 362 1.77 -26.76 -0.35
CA GLU A 362 0.40 -27.27 -0.35
C GLU A 362 -0.26 -27.05 1.02
N ALA A 363 0.41 -27.49 2.09
CA ALA A 363 -0.09 -27.33 3.46
C ALA A 363 -0.37 -25.89 3.87
N MET A 364 0.40 -24.94 3.33
CA MET A 364 0.23 -23.51 3.54
C MET A 364 -0.72 -22.87 2.53
N GLY A 365 -1.13 -23.57 1.48
CA GLY A 365 -1.97 -23.05 0.40
C GLY A 365 -1.28 -21.93 -0.39
N HIS A 366 -0.05 -22.12 -0.81
CA HIS A 366 0.64 -21.20 -1.71
C HIS A 366 0.34 -21.59 -3.17
N ASP A 367 0.11 -20.59 -4.03
CA ASP A 367 -0.17 -20.81 -5.46
C ASP A 367 1.06 -21.28 -6.23
N SER A 368 2.27 -21.11 -5.66
CA SER A 368 3.53 -21.60 -6.23
C SER A 368 4.55 -21.92 -5.15
N GLU A 369 5.40 -22.93 -5.42
CA GLU A 369 6.53 -23.30 -4.57
C GLU A 369 7.54 -22.16 -4.42
N ASN A 370 7.70 -21.31 -5.44
CA ASN A 370 8.57 -20.13 -5.36
C ASN A 370 8.22 -19.23 -4.16
N THR A 371 6.91 -19.07 -3.85
CA THR A 371 6.48 -18.34 -2.67
C THR A 371 7.00 -19.02 -1.39
N THR A 372 6.97 -20.34 -1.33
CA THR A 372 7.46 -21.12 -0.19
C THR A 372 8.98 -21.06 -0.10
N GLN A 373 9.68 -21.17 -1.22
CA GLN A 373 11.15 -21.05 -1.27
C GLN A 373 11.64 -19.70 -0.77
N ILE A 374 10.96 -18.60 -1.09
CA ILE A 374 11.26 -17.26 -0.55
C ILE A 374 11.16 -17.26 0.99
N TYR A 375 10.16 -17.96 1.56
CA TYR A 375 10.01 -18.14 3.00
C TYR A 375 11.16 -18.94 3.62
N LEU A 376 11.66 -19.94 2.92
CA LEU A 376 12.64 -20.89 3.43
C LEU A 376 14.09 -20.51 3.11
N ALA A 377 14.31 -19.53 2.24
CA ALA A 377 15.63 -19.15 1.75
C ALA A 377 16.61 -18.69 2.84
N SER A 378 16.09 -18.17 3.97
CA SER A 378 16.92 -17.75 5.10
C SER A 378 17.36 -18.93 6.03
N ILE A 379 16.75 -20.11 5.86
CA ILE A 379 17.06 -21.30 6.71
C ILE A 379 18.31 -22.02 6.20
N GLN A 380 18.63 -21.84 4.95
CA GLN A 380 19.76 -22.53 4.31
C GLN A 380 21.12 -22.13 4.90
N THR A 381 21.29 -20.90 5.38
CA THR A 381 22.57 -20.45 5.92
C THR A 381 22.99 -21.24 7.15
N GLY A 382 22.10 -21.50 8.10
CA GLY A 382 22.43 -22.31 9.29
C GLY A 382 22.80 -23.76 8.97
N LYS A 383 22.06 -24.42 8.05
CA LYS A 383 22.39 -25.78 7.58
C LYS A 383 23.68 -25.82 6.75
N ILE A 384 23.95 -24.75 5.99
CA ILE A 384 25.22 -24.63 5.24
C ILE A 384 26.39 -24.50 6.22
N ASP A 385 26.23 -23.68 7.28
CA ASP A 385 27.25 -23.50 8.31
C ASP A 385 27.47 -24.80 9.11
N GLU A 386 26.41 -25.56 9.38
CA GLU A 386 26.47 -26.88 10.05
C GLU A 386 27.14 -27.90 9.13
N ALA A 387 26.72 -28.02 7.88
CA ALA A 387 27.37 -28.90 6.89
C ALA A 387 28.84 -28.51 6.66
N ASN A 388 29.15 -27.21 6.61
CA ASN A 388 30.55 -26.76 6.50
C ASN A 388 31.36 -27.13 7.75
N ARG A 389 30.78 -27.06 8.94
CA ARG A 389 31.43 -27.47 10.18
C ARG A 389 31.69 -29.00 10.19
N ASP A 390 30.73 -29.81 9.73
CA ASP A 390 30.87 -31.24 9.61
C ASP A 390 31.95 -31.61 8.59
N ILE A 391 32.01 -30.91 7.45
CA ILE A 391 33.08 -31.09 6.45
C ILE A 391 34.45 -30.74 7.07
N LEU A 392 34.55 -29.63 7.78
CA LEU A 392 35.81 -29.20 8.40
C LEU A 392 36.22 -30.11 9.56
N SER A 393 35.27 -30.73 10.27
CA SER A 393 35.57 -31.69 11.34
C SER A 393 36.08 -33.05 10.83
N GLY A 394 35.91 -33.35 9.55
CA GLY A 394 36.40 -34.53 8.87
C GLY A 394 37.78 -34.38 8.21
N LEU A 395 38.37 -33.15 8.27
CA LEU A 395 39.72 -32.85 7.79
C LEU A 395 40.74 -32.87 8.93
#